data_34cc9b4bfa09eb26c78c16ec9387b899
#
_entry.id   34cc9b4bfa09eb26c78c16ec9387b899
#
_cell.length_a   1.000
_cell.length_b   1.000
_cell.length_c   1.000
_cell.angle_alpha   90.00
_cell.angle_beta   90.00
_cell.angle_gamma   90.00
#
_symmetry.space_group_name_H-M   'P 1'
#
loop_
_entity.id
_entity.type
_entity.pdbx_description
1 polymer ?
#
loop_
_entity_poly.entity_id
_entity_poly.type
_entity_poly.pdbx_seq_one_letter_code
_entity_poly.pdbx_strand_id
1 'polypeptide(L)'
;MVPRFATLGRIPKGVWVLGGVSLLMDVSSEMIHSLLPLFMATTLGASVIIIGLIEGLAEATALILKVFSGAISDYVGKRKGLALLGYGLGALSKPLFAFAPTAGVVFSARMIDRVGKGIRGAPRDALVADVTPPEIRGAAYGLRQALDTVGAFLGPLLAVLLMFIWANDFHAIFWVAVIPAVLSILLLGFGLQEPKSAIAHKRSNPLKRENLKKLSAAYWWVVAIGSIFTLARFSEAFLVLRAQQMEIPLYTIPLVMVAMNLVYSLTAYPFGKLSDSMSHSKLLQWGLLVLILADIVLALSGHWSTLLIGVALWGIHMGMTQGLLAAMVAHTAPPELRGTAFGMFNLMSGLALLLASTGAGVLWETFGVASTFYAGAIICVVTLIGMRVMPSAYRQD
;
A
#
# COMPACT_ATOMS: atom_id res chain seq x y z
N MET A 1 4.04 -3.19 34.78
CA MET A 1 4.62 -2.83 33.48
C MET A 1 5.71 -3.84 33.14
N VAL A 2 5.47 -4.77 32.23
CA VAL A 2 6.50 -5.71 31.76
C VAL A 2 7.45 -4.91 30.85
N PRO A 3 8.78 -4.98 31.03
CA PRO A 3 9.71 -4.22 30.20
C PRO A 3 9.55 -4.59 28.73
N ARG A 4 9.42 -3.58 27.86
CA ARG A 4 9.17 -3.70 26.40
C ARG A 4 10.09 -4.69 25.66
N PHE A 5 11.30 -4.94 26.16
CA PHE A 5 12.26 -5.87 25.56
C PHE A 5 12.02 -7.34 25.94
N ALA A 6 11.32 -7.63 27.03
CA ALA A 6 11.00 -9.00 27.44
C ALA A 6 9.97 -9.70 26.52
N THR A 7 9.25 -8.92 25.71
CA THR A 7 8.23 -9.45 24.77
C THR A 7 8.85 -9.98 23.47
N LEU A 8 9.96 -9.41 22.99
CA LEU A 8 10.61 -9.86 21.75
C LEU A 8 11.11 -11.31 21.85
N GLY A 9 11.66 -11.72 22.99
CA GLY A 9 12.11 -13.10 23.22
C GLY A 9 10.98 -14.14 23.30
N ARG A 10 9.72 -13.70 23.45
CA ARG A 10 8.53 -14.57 23.50
C ARG A 10 7.85 -14.74 22.14
N ILE A 11 8.23 -13.96 21.14
CA ILE A 11 7.63 -14.04 19.81
C ILE A 11 8.03 -15.35 19.12
N PRO A 12 7.06 -16.17 18.68
CA PRO A 12 7.33 -17.44 18.05
C PRO A 12 8.21 -17.33 16.81
N LYS A 13 9.06 -18.33 16.56
CA LYS A 13 9.92 -18.38 15.36
C LYS A 13 9.15 -18.21 14.05
N GLY A 14 7.92 -18.73 13.96
CA GLY A 14 7.06 -18.58 12.78
C GLY A 14 6.75 -17.11 12.42
N VAL A 15 6.65 -16.22 13.42
CA VAL A 15 6.42 -14.78 13.17
C VAL A 15 7.67 -14.12 12.58
N TRP A 16 8.86 -14.48 13.08
CA TRP A 16 10.13 -14.01 12.50
C TRP A 16 10.32 -14.47 11.05
N VAL A 17 9.95 -15.73 10.76
CA VAL A 17 9.95 -16.26 9.39
C VAL A 17 9.01 -15.46 8.52
N LEU A 18 7.74 -15.27 8.92
CA LEU A 18 6.75 -14.50 8.16
C LEU A 18 7.17 -13.03 7.98
N GLY A 19 7.75 -12.43 8.99
CA GLY A 19 8.31 -11.07 8.90
C GLY A 19 9.49 -10.99 7.94
N GLY A 20 10.42 -11.95 8.00
CA GLY A 20 11.56 -12.06 7.07
C GLY A 20 11.12 -12.29 5.62
N VAL A 21 10.10 -13.12 5.41
CA VAL A 21 9.46 -13.33 4.09
C VAL A 21 8.91 -12.02 3.54
N SER A 22 8.18 -11.27 4.36
CA SER A 22 7.63 -9.97 3.97
C SER A 22 8.74 -8.96 3.66
N LEU A 23 9.74 -8.84 4.54
CA LEU A 23 10.89 -7.96 4.35
C LEU A 23 11.60 -8.23 3.02
N LEU A 24 11.95 -9.49 2.74
CA LEU A 24 12.66 -9.87 1.51
C LEU A 24 11.81 -9.55 0.26
N MET A 25 10.51 -9.87 0.30
CA MET A 25 9.62 -9.59 -0.82
C MET A 25 9.41 -8.08 -1.00
N ASP A 26 9.35 -7.30 0.07
CA ASP A 26 9.17 -5.86 -0.01
C ASP A 26 10.47 -5.18 -0.49
N VAL A 27 11.66 -5.63 -0.06
CA VAL A 27 12.93 -5.19 -0.67
C VAL A 27 12.90 -5.42 -2.18
N SER A 28 12.55 -6.63 -2.62
CA SER A 28 12.45 -6.95 -4.06
C SER A 28 11.47 -6.06 -4.80
N SER A 29 10.26 -5.93 -4.26
CA SER A 29 9.19 -5.18 -4.92
C SER A 29 9.47 -3.68 -4.96
N GLU A 30 9.97 -3.11 -3.88
CA GLU A 30 10.22 -1.68 -3.77
C GLU A 30 11.48 -1.23 -4.54
N MET A 31 12.46 -2.12 -4.75
CA MET A 31 13.54 -1.88 -5.72
C MET A 31 12.98 -1.60 -7.11
N ILE A 32 12.01 -2.41 -7.55
CA ILE A 32 11.39 -2.24 -8.87
C ILE A 32 10.43 -1.06 -8.87
N HIS A 33 9.54 -0.95 -7.88
CA HIS A 33 8.50 0.08 -7.84
C HIS A 33 9.06 1.51 -7.84
N SER A 34 10.15 1.74 -7.12
CA SER A 34 10.79 3.07 -7.07
C SER A 34 11.41 3.48 -8.41
N LEU A 35 11.74 2.51 -9.26
CA LEU A 35 12.34 2.74 -10.58
C LEU A 35 11.34 2.60 -11.74
N LEU A 36 10.24 1.87 -11.54
CA LEU A 36 9.35 1.47 -12.61
C LEU A 36 8.73 2.64 -13.40
N PRO A 37 8.23 3.72 -12.76
CA PRO A 37 7.71 4.88 -13.48
C PRO A 37 8.79 5.54 -14.34
N LEU A 38 10.01 5.62 -13.80
CA LEU A 38 11.16 6.19 -14.46
C LEU A 38 11.58 5.33 -15.67
N PHE A 39 11.69 4.01 -15.49
CA PHE A 39 11.98 3.06 -16.55
C PHE A 39 10.95 3.14 -17.68
N MET A 40 9.66 3.17 -17.35
CA MET A 40 8.58 3.30 -18.34
C MET A 40 8.67 4.61 -19.12
N ALA A 41 8.94 5.72 -18.43
CA ALA A 41 9.00 7.03 -19.07
C ALA A 41 10.27 7.22 -19.91
N THR A 42 11.46 6.85 -19.36
CA THR A 42 12.76 7.18 -20.00
C THR A 42 13.24 6.12 -20.98
N THR A 43 13.02 4.83 -20.66
CA THR A 43 13.53 3.72 -21.48
C THR A 43 12.51 3.21 -22.47
N LEU A 44 11.25 3.08 -22.04
CA LEU A 44 10.18 2.55 -22.91
C LEU A 44 9.37 3.64 -23.60
N GLY A 45 9.60 4.92 -23.29
CA GLY A 45 8.86 6.04 -23.92
C GLY A 45 7.35 6.02 -23.65
N ALA A 46 6.93 5.39 -22.54
CA ALA A 46 5.52 5.32 -22.19
C ALA A 46 4.99 6.69 -21.76
N SER A 47 3.79 7.03 -22.22
CA SER A 47 3.11 8.26 -21.80
C SER A 47 2.71 8.19 -20.32
N VAL A 48 2.55 9.35 -19.68
CA VAL A 48 2.15 9.42 -18.27
C VAL A 48 0.73 8.86 -18.06
N ILE A 49 -0.13 8.97 -19.08
CA ILE A 49 -1.46 8.32 -19.10
C ILE A 49 -1.30 6.80 -18.97
N ILE A 50 -0.42 6.19 -19.75
CA ILE A 50 -0.16 4.74 -19.72
C ILE A 50 0.40 4.33 -18.34
N ILE A 51 1.33 5.11 -17.79
CA ILE A 51 1.89 4.88 -16.47
C ILE A 51 0.79 4.94 -15.39
N GLY A 52 -0.04 5.99 -15.40
CA GLY A 52 -1.16 6.15 -14.48
C GLY A 52 -2.19 5.02 -14.58
N LEU A 53 -2.49 4.56 -15.80
CA LEU A 53 -3.40 3.44 -16.05
C LEU A 53 -2.82 2.11 -15.51
N ILE A 54 -1.55 1.82 -15.79
CA ILE A 54 -0.87 0.61 -15.30
C ILE A 54 -0.85 0.58 -13.76
N GLU A 55 -0.45 1.67 -13.14
CA GLU A 55 -0.39 1.79 -11.67
C GLU A 55 -1.80 1.69 -11.05
N GLY A 56 -2.78 2.41 -11.62
CA GLY A 56 -4.16 2.38 -11.14
C GLY A 56 -4.79 0.99 -11.23
N LEU A 57 -4.64 0.29 -12.36
CA LEU A 57 -5.13 -1.08 -12.55
C LEU A 57 -4.44 -2.05 -11.59
N ALA A 58 -3.14 -1.89 -11.41
CA ALA A 58 -2.34 -2.75 -10.55
C ALA A 58 -2.78 -2.63 -9.08
N GLU A 59 -2.87 -1.43 -8.54
CA GLU A 59 -3.28 -1.21 -7.15
C GLU A 59 -4.75 -1.60 -6.92
N ALA A 60 -5.65 -1.29 -7.84
CA ALA A 60 -7.04 -1.73 -7.79
C ALA A 60 -7.14 -3.26 -7.74
N THR A 61 -6.35 -3.96 -8.56
CA THR A 61 -6.31 -5.43 -8.58
C THR A 61 -5.90 -6.00 -7.22
N ALA A 62 -4.85 -5.45 -6.60
CA ALA A 62 -4.40 -5.91 -5.29
C ALA A 62 -5.47 -5.72 -4.20
N LEU A 63 -6.14 -4.56 -4.18
CA LEU A 63 -7.22 -4.27 -3.23
C LEU A 63 -8.44 -5.17 -3.43
N ILE A 64 -8.88 -5.36 -4.67
CA ILE A 64 -10.03 -6.19 -5.00
C ILE A 64 -9.77 -7.66 -4.66
N LEU A 65 -8.62 -8.21 -5.05
CA LEU A 65 -8.27 -9.60 -4.79
C LEU A 65 -8.08 -9.90 -3.31
N LYS A 66 -7.60 -8.93 -2.52
CA LYS A 66 -7.49 -9.07 -1.06
C LYS A 66 -8.83 -9.39 -0.39
N VAL A 67 -9.95 -8.91 -0.94
CA VAL A 67 -11.31 -9.20 -0.47
C VAL A 67 -11.62 -10.68 -0.55
N PHE A 68 -11.28 -11.30 -1.67
CA PHE A 68 -11.58 -12.70 -1.94
C PHE A 68 -10.57 -13.66 -1.31
N SER A 69 -9.30 -13.24 -1.20
CA SER A 69 -8.22 -14.09 -0.69
C SER A 69 -8.45 -14.55 0.75
N GLY A 70 -9.03 -13.69 1.60
CA GLY A 70 -9.42 -14.05 2.96
C GLY A 70 -10.47 -15.16 2.99
N ALA A 71 -11.55 -15.00 2.21
CA ALA A 71 -12.63 -15.99 2.11
C ALA A 71 -12.12 -17.33 1.53
N ILE A 72 -11.27 -17.28 0.52
CA ILE A 72 -10.65 -18.47 -0.08
C ILE A 72 -9.72 -19.15 0.94
N SER A 73 -8.93 -18.38 1.69
CA SER A 73 -8.04 -18.89 2.71
C SER A 73 -8.78 -19.67 3.80
N ASP A 74 -9.91 -19.13 4.26
CA ASP A 74 -10.75 -19.78 5.27
C ASP A 74 -11.49 -21.01 4.71
N TYR A 75 -11.80 -20.99 3.40
CA TYR A 75 -12.43 -22.12 2.72
C TYR A 75 -11.47 -23.29 2.50
N VAL A 76 -10.25 -22.99 2.02
CA VAL A 76 -9.25 -23.99 1.67
C VAL A 76 -8.59 -24.59 2.92
N GLY A 77 -8.49 -23.82 4.01
CA GLY A 77 -7.87 -24.20 5.27
C GLY A 77 -6.34 -24.42 5.20
N LYS A 78 -5.73 -24.22 4.02
CA LYS A 78 -4.28 -24.34 3.78
C LYS A 78 -3.69 -22.96 3.52
N ARG A 79 -3.47 -22.20 4.58
CA ARG A 79 -3.04 -20.79 4.50
C ARG A 79 -1.63 -20.63 3.95
N LYS A 80 -0.70 -21.51 4.33
CA LYS A 80 0.68 -21.52 3.81
C LYS A 80 0.70 -21.73 2.29
N GLY A 81 -0.11 -22.65 1.76
CA GLY A 81 -0.17 -22.93 0.31
C GLY A 81 -0.61 -21.70 -0.49
N LEU A 82 -1.65 -20.98 -0.02
CA LEU A 82 -2.10 -19.74 -0.66
C LEU A 82 -1.07 -18.60 -0.53
N ALA A 83 -0.42 -18.48 0.61
CA ALA A 83 0.67 -17.52 0.78
C ALA A 83 1.82 -17.82 -0.18
N LEU A 84 2.26 -19.09 -0.28
CA LEU A 84 3.29 -19.53 -1.22
C LEU A 84 2.92 -19.23 -2.68
N LEU A 85 1.66 -19.47 -3.08
CA LEU A 85 1.19 -19.12 -4.42
C LEU A 85 1.30 -17.60 -4.66
N GLY A 86 0.87 -16.77 -3.71
CA GLY A 86 0.93 -15.32 -3.84
C GLY A 86 2.36 -14.77 -3.87
N TYR A 87 3.25 -15.29 -3.02
CA TYR A 87 4.68 -14.94 -3.05
C TYR A 87 5.35 -15.47 -4.32
N GLY A 88 4.98 -16.68 -4.80
CA GLY A 88 5.46 -17.27 -6.03
C GLY A 88 5.13 -16.44 -7.27
N LEU A 89 3.88 -15.97 -7.38
CA LEU A 89 3.47 -15.04 -8.46
C LEU A 89 4.26 -13.72 -8.38
N GLY A 90 4.44 -13.17 -7.17
CA GLY A 90 5.27 -12.00 -6.97
C GLY A 90 6.72 -12.19 -7.41
N ALA A 91 7.34 -13.33 -7.11
CA ALA A 91 8.70 -13.63 -7.56
C ALA A 91 8.78 -13.91 -9.06
N LEU A 92 7.78 -14.59 -9.63
CA LEU A 92 7.71 -14.86 -11.08
C LEU A 92 7.61 -13.57 -11.89
N SER A 93 6.99 -12.52 -11.35
CA SER A 93 6.90 -11.22 -12.01
C SER A 93 8.25 -10.51 -12.16
N LYS A 94 9.23 -10.78 -11.29
CA LYS A 94 10.50 -10.04 -11.27
C LYS A 94 11.35 -10.27 -12.53
N PRO A 95 11.57 -11.51 -13.01
CA PRO A 95 12.22 -11.73 -14.30
C PRO A 95 11.48 -11.07 -15.47
N LEU A 96 10.13 -11.01 -15.43
CA LEU A 96 9.35 -10.35 -16.47
C LEU A 96 9.63 -8.85 -16.54
N PHE A 97 9.79 -8.17 -15.40
CA PHE A 97 10.24 -6.78 -15.38
C PHE A 97 11.65 -6.62 -15.94
N ALA A 98 12.56 -7.53 -15.57
CA ALA A 98 13.95 -7.50 -16.03
C ALA A 98 14.10 -7.73 -17.54
N PHE A 99 13.19 -8.47 -18.16
CA PHE A 99 13.16 -8.70 -19.60
C PHE A 99 12.24 -7.75 -20.37
N ALA A 100 11.54 -6.82 -19.71
CA ALA A 100 10.47 -6.07 -20.34
C ALA A 100 10.95 -5.13 -21.47
N PRO A 101 10.68 -5.42 -22.75
CA PRO A 101 11.04 -4.56 -23.87
C PRO A 101 9.96 -3.53 -24.19
N THR A 102 8.77 -3.62 -23.58
CA THR A 102 7.62 -2.76 -23.86
C THR A 102 6.78 -2.52 -22.60
N ALA A 103 6.02 -1.42 -22.58
CA ALA A 103 5.06 -1.11 -21.53
C ALA A 103 3.98 -2.20 -21.35
N GLY A 104 3.63 -2.95 -22.41
CA GLY A 104 2.69 -4.08 -22.32
C GLY A 104 3.23 -5.26 -21.51
N VAL A 105 4.53 -5.56 -21.62
CA VAL A 105 5.19 -6.60 -20.78
C VAL A 105 5.30 -6.11 -19.35
N VAL A 106 5.64 -4.84 -19.13
CA VAL A 106 5.63 -4.22 -17.79
C VAL A 106 4.23 -4.32 -17.16
N PHE A 107 3.18 -4.00 -17.91
CA PHE A 107 1.80 -4.16 -17.46
C PHE A 107 1.50 -5.58 -17.02
N SER A 108 1.86 -6.58 -17.83
CA SER A 108 1.63 -7.99 -17.51
C SER A 108 2.38 -8.41 -16.25
N ALA A 109 3.66 -8.03 -16.13
CA ALA A 109 4.48 -8.29 -14.94
C ALA A 109 3.87 -7.63 -13.69
N ARG A 110 3.41 -6.37 -13.82
CA ARG A 110 2.79 -5.60 -12.75
C ARG A 110 1.48 -6.23 -12.29
N MET A 111 0.65 -6.69 -13.22
CA MET A 111 -0.60 -7.40 -12.92
C MET A 111 -0.35 -8.71 -12.17
N ILE A 112 0.61 -9.52 -12.61
CA ILE A 112 1.00 -10.78 -11.94
C ILE A 112 1.48 -10.48 -10.50
N ASP A 113 2.34 -9.48 -10.31
CA ASP A 113 2.81 -9.06 -8.99
C ASP A 113 1.64 -8.66 -8.07
N ARG A 114 0.71 -7.85 -8.58
CA ARG A 114 -0.44 -7.36 -7.80
C ARG A 114 -1.47 -8.45 -7.49
N VAL A 115 -1.69 -9.37 -8.41
CA VAL A 115 -2.47 -10.59 -8.16
C VAL A 115 -1.81 -11.39 -7.03
N GLY A 116 -0.50 -11.60 -7.09
CA GLY A 116 0.25 -12.25 -6.02
C GLY A 116 0.11 -11.53 -4.68
N LYS A 117 0.22 -10.19 -4.65
CA LYS A 117 0.05 -9.36 -3.44
C LYS A 117 -1.37 -9.48 -2.87
N GLY A 118 -2.39 -9.45 -3.72
CA GLY A 118 -3.78 -9.62 -3.32
C GLY A 118 -4.06 -11.01 -2.70
N ILE A 119 -3.51 -12.07 -3.32
CA ILE A 119 -3.69 -13.45 -2.82
C ILE A 119 -2.98 -13.68 -1.49
N ARG A 120 -1.72 -13.21 -1.31
CA ARG A 120 -0.91 -13.51 -0.12
C ARG A 120 -1.30 -12.73 1.13
N GLY A 121 -1.94 -11.57 0.98
CA GLY A 121 -2.14 -10.62 2.09
C GLY A 121 -2.91 -11.20 3.27
N ALA A 122 -4.14 -11.66 3.03
CA ALA A 122 -5.00 -12.19 4.08
C ALA A 122 -4.50 -13.55 4.64
N PRO A 123 -4.05 -14.53 3.83
CA PRO A 123 -3.47 -15.77 4.34
C PRO A 123 -2.23 -15.55 5.22
N ARG A 124 -1.34 -14.65 4.84
CA ARG A 124 -0.16 -14.28 5.62
C ARG A 124 -0.54 -13.72 7.00
N ASP A 125 -1.46 -12.77 7.02
CA ASP A 125 -1.89 -12.15 8.27
C ASP A 125 -2.60 -13.16 9.18
N ALA A 126 -3.36 -14.09 8.61
CA ALA A 126 -3.97 -15.19 9.33
C ALA A 126 -2.93 -16.17 9.90
N LEU A 127 -1.87 -16.50 9.14
CA LEU A 127 -0.75 -17.32 9.62
C LEU A 127 -0.06 -16.69 10.84
N VAL A 128 0.14 -15.37 10.84
CA VAL A 128 0.69 -14.66 12.02
C VAL A 128 -0.19 -14.91 13.26
N ALA A 129 -1.52 -14.82 13.09
CA ALA A 129 -2.45 -15.09 14.19
C ALA A 129 -2.42 -16.56 14.68
N ASP A 130 -2.30 -17.50 13.72
CA ASP A 130 -2.33 -18.95 14.01
C ASP A 130 -1.08 -19.43 14.78
N VAL A 131 0.08 -18.85 14.47
CA VAL A 131 1.35 -19.22 15.14
C VAL A 131 1.59 -18.43 16.42
N THR A 132 0.71 -17.49 16.79
CA THR A 132 0.92 -16.55 17.90
C THR A 132 -0.14 -16.72 18.98
N PRO A 133 0.27 -16.89 20.26
CA PRO A 133 -0.65 -16.84 21.39
C PRO A 133 -1.45 -15.53 21.42
N PRO A 134 -2.76 -15.56 21.80
CA PRO A 134 -3.63 -14.38 21.78
C PRO A 134 -3.08 -13.17 22.53
N GLU A 135 -2.36 -13.38 23.63
CA GLU A 135 -1.85 -12.34 24.54
C GLU A 135 -0.75 -11.47 23.91
N ILE A 136 -0.05 -11.99 22.89
CA ILE A 136 1.08 -11.31 22.24
C ILE A 136 0.86 -11.07 20.72
N ARG A 137 -0.36 -11.27 20.21
CA ARG A 137 -0.69 -11.06 18.79
C ARG A 137 -0.38 -9.63 18.33
N GLY A 138 -0.66 -8.63 19.16
CA GLY A 138 -0.33 -7.25 18.86
C GLY A 138 1.17 -7.03 18.61
N ALA A 139 2.03 -7.62 19.46
CA ALA A 139 3.47 -7.57 19.29
C ALA A 139 3.95 -8.31 18.02
N ALA A 140 3.33 -9.45 17.70
CA ALA A 140 3.63 -10.22 16.51
C ALA A 140 3.30 -9.45 15.21
N TYR A 141 2.12 -8.84 15.13
CA TYR A 141 1.75 -7.97 14.01
C TYR A 141 2.64 -6.72 13.92
N GLY A 142 2.99 -6.14 15.07
CA GLY A 142 3.91 -5.00 15.15
C GLY A 142 5.30 -5.35 14.61
N LEU A 143 5.85 -6.50 14.99
CA LEU A 143 7.13 -6.98 14.44
C LEU A 143 7.07 -7.20 12.94
N ARG A 144 6.03 -7.90 12.45
CA ARG A 144 5.85 -8.11 11.02
C ARG A 144 5.76 -6.78 10.26
N GLN A 145 4.97 -5.82 10.75
CA GLN A 145 4.83 -4.52 10.13
C GLN A 145 6.13 -3.71 10.14
N ALA A 146 6.91 -3.80 11.22
CA ALA A 146 8.23 -3.16 11.28
C ALA A 146 9.18 -3.73 10.21
N LEU A 147 9.17 -5.05 10.01
CA LEU A 147 9.97 -5.70 8.99
C LEU A 147 9.50 -5.35 7.56
N ASP A 148 8.19 -5.23 7.31
CA ASP A 148 7.64 -4.69 6.06
C ASP A 148 8.19 -3.27 5.79
N THR A 149 8.15 -2.40 6.81
CA THR A 149 8.63 -1.02 6.70
C THR A 149 10.13 -0.94 6.42
N VAL A 150 10.92 -1.80 7.07
CA VAL A 150 12.37 -1.92 6.77
C VAL A 150 12.59 -2.33 5.32
N GLY A 151 11.82 -3.28 4.80
CA GLY A 151 11.87 -3.69 3.40
C GLY A 151 11.50 -2.55 2.44
N ALA A 152 10.44 -1.81 2.75
CA ALA A 152 9.98 -0.67 1.96
C ALA A 152 11.00 0.51 1.93
N PHE A 153 11.83 0.62 2.96
CA PHE A 153 12.92 1.60 3.01
C PHE A 153 14.18 1.10 2.29
N LEU A 154 14.59 -0.16 2.54
CA LEU A 154 15.80 -0.73 1.97
C LEU A 154 15.71 -0.94 0.46
N GLY A 155 14.53 -1.27 -0.07
CA GLY A 155 14.32 -1.50 -1.49
C GLY A 155 14.74 -0.31 -2.35
N PRO A 156 14.12 0.87 -2.21
CA PRO A 156 14.51 2.06 -2.95
C PRO A 156 15.94 2.52 -2.68
N LEU A 157 16.46 2.34 -1.44
CA LEU A 157 17.84 2.68 -1.11
C LEU A 157 18.84 1.81 -1.88
N LEU A 158 18.59 0.50 -1.97
CA LEU A 158 19.38 -0.41 -2.80
C LEU A 158 19.26 -0.07 -4.28
N ALA A 159 18.07 0.31 -4.75
CA ALA A 159 17.87 0.77 -6.12
C ALA A 159 18.75 1.97 -6.45
N VAL A 160 18.80 2.99 -5.57
CA VAL A 160 19.68 4.17 -5.72
C VAL A 160 21.15 3.76 -5.81
N LEU A 161 21.59 2.90 -4.86
CA LEU A 161 22.99 2.43 -4.81
C LEU A 161 23.37 1.68 -6.10
N LEU A 162 22.52 0.78 -6.56
CA LEU A 162 22.78 -0.01 -7.76
C LEU A 162 22.68 0.83 -9.04
N MET A 163 21.77 1.80 -9.11
CA MET A 163 21.70 2.78 -10.20
C MET A 163 23.01 3.57 -10.32
N PHE A 164 23.58 3.97 -9.18
CA PHE A 164 24.87 4.65 -9.15
C PHE A 164 26.02 3.76 -9.62
N ILE A 165 26.10 2.51 -9.11
CA ILE A 165 27.18 1.57 -9.43
C ILE A 165 27.14 1.11 -10.89
N TRP A 166 25.94 0.85 -11.44
CA TRP A 166 25.76 0.32 -12.79
C TRP A 166 25.28 1.35 -13.81
N ALA A 167 25.63 2.63 -13.59
CA ALA A 167 25.39 3.70 -14.56
C ALA A 167 23.94 3.72 -15.12
N ASN A 168 22.97 3.56 -14.24
CA ASN A 168 21.52 3.56 -14.54
C ASN A 168 21.02 2.36 -15.37
N ASP A 169 21.60 1.19 -15.25
CA ASP A 169 21.10 -0.03 -15.88
C ASP A 169 19.89 -0.60 -15.10
N PHE A 170 18.68 -0.23 -15.53
CA PHE A 170 17.43 -0.72 -14.93
C PHE A 170 17.29 -2.24 -15.01
N HIS A 171 17.67 -2.86 -16.12
CA HIS A 171 17.51 -4.30 -16.33
C HIS A 171 18.38 -5.09 -15.34
N ALA A 172 19.64 -4.69 -15.15
CA ALA A 172 20.53 -5.30 -14.18
C ALA A 172 19.97 -5.22 -12.76
N ILE A 173 19.41 -4.06 -12.38
CA ILE A 173 18.82 -3.86 -11.04
C ILE A 173 17.57 -4.74 -10.86
N PHE A 174 16.72 -4.82 -11.87
CA PHE A 174 15.53 -5.69 -11.81
C PHE A 174 15.91 -7.19 -11.70
N TRP A 175 17.05 -7.59 -12.28
CA TRP A 175 17.61 -8.92 -12.06
C TRP A 175 18.06 -9.14 -10.61
N VAL A 176 18.69 -8.15 -9.97
CA VAL A 176 19.05 -8.24 -8.54
C VAL A 176 17.80 -8.38 -7.67
N ALA A 177 16.70 -7.71 -8.01
CA ALA A 177 15.45 -7.83 -7.28
C ALA A 177 14.85 -9.25 -7.29
N VAL A 178 15.24 -10.12 -8.24
CA VAL A 178 14.85 -11.54 -8.26
C VAL A 178 15.41 -12.26 -7.04
N ILE A 179 16.62 -11.92 -6.58
CA ILE A 179 17.31 -12.62 -5.48
C ILE A 179 16.48 -12.59 -4.18
N PRO A 180 16.13 -11.43 -3.61
CA PRO A 180 15.33 -11.38 -2.39
C PRO A 180 13.92 -11.97 -2.60
N ALA A 181 13.33 -11.88 -3.80
CA ALA A 181 12.04 -12.51 -4.09
C ALA A 181 12.11 -14.04 -3.99
N VAL A 182 13.13 -14.67 -4.58
CA VAL A 182 13.35 -16.12 -4.49
C VAL A 182 13.65 -16.53 -3.07
N LEU A 183 14.51 -15.79 -2.36
CA LEU A 183 14.82 -16.06 -0.95
C LEU A 183 13.55 -15.99 -0.07
N SER A 184 12.62 -15.10 -0.36
CA SER A 184 11.35 -15.02 0.38
C SER A 184 10.51 -16.29 0.23
N ILE A 185 10.43 -16.87 -0.98
CA ILE A 185 9.71 -18.12 -1.23
C ILE A 185 10.40 -19.29 -0.53
N LEU A 186 11.71 -19.38 -0.63
CA LEU A 186 12.48 -20.45 0.03
C LEU A 186 12.32 -20.36 1.55
N LEU A 187 12.41 -19.14 2.12
CA LEU A 187 12.21 -18.92 3.56
C LEU A 187 10.80 -19.32 4.01
N LEU A 188 9.75 -19.00 3.24
CA LEU A 188 8.38 -19.41 3.56
C LEU A 188 8.20 -20.94 3.41
N GLY A 189 8.76 -21.51 2.34
CA GLY A 189 8.65 -22.91 2.04
C GLY A 189 9.28 -23.81 3.11
N PHE A 190 10.50 -23.50 3.51
CA PHE A 190 11.28 -24.31 4.45
C PHE A 190 11.20 -23.82 5.89
N GLY A 191 11.00 -22.53 6.13
CA GLY A 191 11.04 -21.91 7.47
C GLY A 191 9.73 -22.02 8.25
N LEU A 192 8.59 -22.23 7.60
CA LEU A 192 7.28 -22.33 8.24
C LEU A 192 6.63 -23.68 7.96
N GLN A 193 6.12 -24.33 9.00
CA GLN A 193 5.22 -25.48 8.84
C GLN A 193 3.77 -25.01 8.81
N GLU A 194 2.90 -25.72 8.05
CA GLU A 194 1.46 -25.42 8.04
C GLU A 194 0.91 -25.62 9.46
N PRO A 195 0.33 -24.59 10.09
CA PRO A 195 -0.28 -24.75 11.42
C PRO A 195 -1.45 -25.73 11.32
N LYS A 196 -1.61 -26.61 12.30
CA LYS A 196 -2.79 -27.46 12.42
C LYS A 196 -3.99 -26.56 12.71
N SER A 197 -4.75 -26.18 11.68
CA SER A 197 -5.92 -25.33 11.83
C SER A 197 -7.02 -26.06 12.60
N ALA A 198 -7.39 -25.51 13.75
CA ALA A 198 -8.39 -26.11 14.61
C ALA A 198 -9.84 -25.66 14.28
N ILE A 199 -10.05 -24.71 13.37
CA ILE A 199 -11.38 -24.09 13.20
C ILE A 199 -11.71 -23.93 11.72
N ALA A 200 -12.62 -24.77 11.24
CA ALA A 200 -13.36 -24.50 9.99
C ALA A 200 -14.34 -23.35 10.27
N HIS A 201 -14.01 -22.12 9.86
CA HIS A 201 -14.92 -20.99 9.96
C HIS A 201 -16.08 -21.15 8.97
N LYS A 202 -17.29 -20.79 9.40
CA LYS A 202 -18.51 -20.83 8.57
C LYS A 202 -18.30 -20.10 7.25
N ARG A 203 -18.57 -20.80 6.16
CA ARG A 203 -18.54 -20.30 4.78
C ARG A 203 -19.48 -19.12 4.63
N SER A 204 -19.01 -17.92 4.40
CA SER A 204 -19.84 -16.80 3.97
C SER A 204 -19.20 -16.11 2.77
N ASN A 205 -19.98 -15.88 1.73
CA ASN A 205 -19.57 -15.00 0.64
C ASN A 205 -19.54 -13.56 1.18
N PRO A 206 -18.40 -12.85 1.17
CA PRO A 206 -18.27 -11.53 1.75
C PRO A 206 -19.12 -10.45 1.06
N LEU A 207 -19.61 -10.69 -0.15
CA LEU A 207 -20.36 -9.70 -0.95
C LEU A 207 -21.84 -10.10 -1.17
N LYS A 208 -22.42 -10.92 -0.29
CA LYS A 208 -23.87 -11.23 -0.39
C LYS A 208 -24.71 -9.97 -0.23
N ARG A 209 -25.62 -9.72 -1.18
CA ARG A 209 -26.51 -8.56 -1.20
C ARG A 209 -27.33 -8.39 0.09
N GLU A 210 -27.69 -9.50 0.71
CA GLU A 210 -28.41 -9.52 2.00
C GLU A 210 -27.56 -8.93 3.15
N ASN A 211 -26.25 -9.19 3.15
CA ASN A 211 -25.32 -8.65 4.14
C ASN A 211 -25.09 -7.15 3.93
N LEU A 212 -25.01 -6.70 2.67
CA LEU A 212 -24.85 -5.29 2.33
C LEU A 212 -26.01 -4.41 2.81
N LYS A 213 -27.26 -4.95 2.75
CA LYS A 213 -28.45 -4.25 3.24
C LYS A 213 -28.49 -4.06 4.76
N LYS A 214 -27.72 -4.85 5.52
CA LYS A 214 -27.64 -4.77 6.98
C LYS A 214 -26.59 -3.74 7.46
N LEU A 215 -25.77 -3.20 6.55
CA LEU A 215 -24.78 -2.19 6.89
C LEU A 215 -25.46 -0.84 7.11
N SER A 216 -25.01 -0.13 8.15
CA SER A 216 -25.61 1.14 8.58
C SER A 216 -25.38 2.27 7.58
N ALA A 217 -26.19 3.32 7.64
CA ALA A 217 -25.96 4.54 6.88
C ALA A 217 -24.61 5.19 7.25
N ALA A 218 -24.19 5.13 8.52
CA ALA A 218 -22.89 5.59 8.98
C ALA A 218 -21.73 4.88 8.24
N TYR A 219 -21.82 3.57 8.07
CA TYR A 219 -20.85 2.80 7.29
C TYR A 219 -20.78 3.28 5.83
N TRP A 220 -21.90 3.50 5.17
CA TRP A 220 -21.94 3.96 3.78
C TRP A 220 -21.35 5.38 3.62
N TRP A 221 -21.53 6.24 4.64
CA TRP A 221 -20.85 7.54 4.68
C TRP A 221 -19.32 7.37 4.78
N VAL A 222 -18.83 6.46 5.62
CA VAL A 222 -17.39 6.16 5.70
C VAL A 222 -16.85 5.65 4.36
N VAL A 223 -17.60 4.78 3.67
CA VAL A 223 -17.22 4.30 2.33
C VAL A 223 -17.20 5.44 1.32
N ALA A 224 -18.20 6.32 1.31
CA ALA A 224 -18.27 7.45 0.39
C ALA A 224 -17.10 8.44 0.63
N ILE A 225 -16.90 8.87 1.87
CA ILE A 225 -15.78 9.76 2.25
C ILE A 225 -14.43 9.11 1.94
N GLY A 226 -14.25 7.84 2.29
CA GLY A 226 -13.01 7.11 2.02
C GLY A 226 -12.75 6.95 0.51
N SER A 227 -13.79 6.75 -0.31
CA SER A 227 -13.65 6.66 -1.77
C SER A 227 -13.30 8.00 -2.39
N ILE A 228 -13.96 9.10 -1.97
CA ILE A 228 -13.63 10.46 -2.45
C ILE A 228 -12.20 10.82 -2.02
N PHE A 229 -11.83 10.53 -0.77
CA PHE A 229 -10.46 10.71 -0.30
C PHE A 229 -9.44 9.90 -1.11
N THR A 230 -9.77 8.66 -1.48
CA THR A 230 -8.90 7.82 -2.32
C THR A 230 -8.72 8.42 -3.72
N LEU A 231 -9.71 9.14 -4.26
CA LEU A 231 -9.56 9.89 -5.51
C LEU A 231 -8.50 11.00 -5.43
N ALA A 232 -8.26 11.58 -4.25
CA ALA A 232 -7.19 12.55 -4.04
C ALA A 232 -5.79 11.90 -3.93
N ARG A 233 -5.73 10.58 -3.68
CA ARG A 233 -4.50 9.81 -3.49
C ARG A 233 -4.19 8.96 -4.73
N PHE A 234 -3.78 9.59 -5.79
CA PHE A 234 -3.24 8.90 -6.96
C PHE A 234 -1.93 8.16 -6.62
N SER A 235 -1.43 7.32 -7.55
CA SER A 235 -0.23 6.51 -7.34
C SER A 235 1.01 7.36 -6.98
N GLU A 236 1.82 6.87 -6.05
CA GLU A 236 3.10 7.46 -5.65
C GLU A 236 4.10 7.54 -6.83
N ALA A 237 3.84 6.82 -7.93
CA ALA A 237 4.57 6.94 -9.19
C ALA A 237 4.66 8.39 -9.70
N PHE A 238 3.63 9.21 -9.45
CA PHE A 238 3.62 10.62 -9.86
C PHE A 238 4.61 11.48 -9.06
N LEU A 239 4.98 11.09 -7.84
CA LEU A 239 6.06 11.74 -7.08
C LEU A 239 7.42 11.47 -7.73
N VAL A 240 7.65 10.24 -8.20
CA VAL A 240 8.86 9.86 -8.93
C VAL A 240 8.94 10.60 -10.26
N LEU A 241 7.84 10.65 -11.02
CA LEU A 241 7.76 11.42 -12.28
C LEU A 241 7.95 12.93 -12.05
N ARG A 242 7.46 13.47 -10.92
CA ARG A 242 7.70 14.87 -10.55
C ARG A 242 9.16 15.14 -10.28
N ALA A 243 9.85 14.23 -9.60
CA ALA A 243 11.27 14.34 -9.33
C ALA A 243 12.12 14.27 -10.61
N GLN A 244 11.70 13.48 -11.60
CA GLN A 244 12.37 13.41 -12.90
C GLN A 244 12.47 14.78 -13.61
N GLN A 245 11.56 15.70 -13.32
CA GLN A 245 11.55 17.04 -13.91
C GLN A 245 12.47 18.04 -13.20
N MET A 246 13.15 17.64 -12.13
CA MET A 246 14.00 18.53 -11.31
C MET A 246 15.45 18.60 -11.79
N GLU A 247 15.77 18.10 -12.99
CA GLU A 247 17.13 18.12 -13.58
C GLU A 247 18.23 17.55 -12.66
N ILE A 248 17.85 16.56 -11.82
CA ILE A 248 18.78 15.87 -10.93
C ILE A 248 19.28 14.56 -11.56
N PRO A 249 20.43 14.03 -11.12
CA PRO A 249 20.92 12.74 -11.61
C PRO A 249 19.88 11.63 -11.47
N LEU A 250 19.73 10.81 -12.52
CA LEU A 250 18.70 9.79 -12.61
C LEU A 250 18.69 8.82 -11.42
N TYR A 251 19.89 8.42 -10.95
CA TYR A 251 20.07 7.53 -9.80
C TYR A 251 19.56 8.11 -8.47
N THR A 252 19.40 9.44 -8.36
CA THR A 252 18.92 10.08 -7.14
C THR A 252 17.41 10.17 -7.05
N ILE A 253 16.69 10.00 -8.16
CA ILE A 253 15.24 10.14 -8.22
C ILE A 253 14.51 9.20 -7.25
N PRO A 254 14.88 7.92 -7.08
CA PRO A 254 14.21 7.03 -6.13
C PRO A 254 14.36 7.44 -4.67
N LEU A 255 15.27 8.39 -4.33
CA LEU A 255 15.35 8.97 -2.98
C LEU A 255 14.05 9.63 -2.53
N VAL A 256 13.19 10.03 -3.47
CA VAL A 256 11.83 10.50 -3.17
C VAL A 256 11.06 9.45 -2.39
N MET A 257 11.09 8.18 -2.83
CA MET A 257 10.42 7.08 -2.15
C MET A 257 11.08 6.77 -0.80
N VAL A 258 12.41 6.86 -0.72
CA VAL A 258 13.15 6.72 0.54
C VAL A 258 12.71 7.79 1.54
N ALA A 259 12.70 9.06 1.13
CA ALA A 259 12.30 10.19 1.98
C ALA A 259 10.83 10.07 2.43
N MET A 260 9.93 9.76 1.51
CA MET A 260 8.51 9.56 1.80
C MET A 260 8.31 8.43 2.84
N ASN A 261 8.89 7.25 2.60
CA ASN A 261 8.76 6.10 3.48
C ASN A 261 9.41 6.33 4.86
N LEU A 262 10.52 7.06 4.92
CA LEU A 262 11.16 7.45 6.17
C LEU A 262 10.22 8.34 7.01
N VAL A 263 9.69 9.40 6.41
CA VAL A 263 8.78 10.33 7.09
C VAL A 263 7.50 9.61 7.51
N TYR A 264 6.91 8.79 6.62
CA TYR A 264 5.77 7.94 6.93
C TYR A 264 6.03 7.05 8.15
N SER A 265 7.15 6.36 8.19
CA SER A 265 7.51 5.44 9.29
C SER A 265 7.67 6.16 10.62
N LEU A 266 8.30 7.35 10.61
CA LEU A 266 8.51 8.16 11.81
C LEU A 266 7.19 8.74 12.35
N THR A 267 6.23 9.03 11.46
CA THR A 267 4.96 9.69 11.81
C THR A 267 3.84 8.69 12.11
N ALA A 268 3.86 7.48 11.55
CA ALA A 268 2.80 6.48 11.73
C ALA A 268 2.54 6.12 13.20
N TYR A 269 3.59 5.93 14.02
CA TYR A 269 3.42 5.60 15.44
C TYR A 269 2.86 6.77 16.28
N PRO A 270 3.42 7.99 16.21
CA PRO A 270 2.85 9.14 16.93
C PRO A 270 1.38 9.41 16.60
N PHE A 271 1.02 9.40 15.31
CA PHE A 271 -0.36 9.63 14.90
C PHE A 271 -1.28 8.44 15.18
N GLY A 272 -0.78 7.21 15.12
CA GLY A 272 -1.51 6.03 15.58
C GLY A 272 -1.88 6.15 17.07
N LYS A 273 -0.93 6.58 17.93
CA LYS A 273 -1.21 6.85 19.35
C LYS A 273 -2.19 8.03 19.54
N LEU A 274 -2.10 9.05 18.70
CA LEU A 274 -3.01 10.21 18.74
C LEU A 274 -4.44 9.79 18.38
N SER A 275 -4.63 8.83 17.48
CA SER A 275 -5.95 8.31 17.12
C SER A 275 -6.68 7.60 18.26
N ASP A 276 -5.96 7.17 19.33
CA ASP A 276 -6.57 6.60 20.54
C ASP A 276 -7.19 7.67 21.45
N SER A 277 -6.78 8.94 21.32
CA SER A 277 -7.19 10.06 22.17
C SER A 277 -7.96 11.16 21.44
N MET A 278 -7.93 11.18 20.12
CA MET A 278 -8.60 12.17 19.28
C MET A 278 -9.65 11.48 18.41
N SER A 279 -10.78 12.16 18.13
CA SER A 279 -11.77 11.57 17.21
C SER A 279 -11.18 11.32 15.84
N HIS A 280 -11.54 10.17 15.25
CA HIS A 280 -11.07 9.74 13.93
C HIS A 280 -11.39 10.78 12.85
N SER A 281 -12.56 11.42 12.95
CA SER A 281 -12.97 12.49 12.03
C SER A 281 -12.05 13.70 12.09
N LYS A 282 -11.63 14.16 13.27
CA LYS A 282 -10.71 15.30 13.42
C LYS A 282 -9.33 14.95 12.86
N LEU A 283 -8.83 13.75 13.17
CA LEU A 283 -7.51 13.33 12.67
C LEU A 283 -7.52 13.19 11.13
N LEU A 284 -8.62 12.71 10.54
CA LEU A 284 -8.78 12.68 9.08
C LEU A 284 -8.80 14.09 8.47
N GLN A 285 -9.49 15.05 9.11
CA GLN A 285 -9.49 16.45 8.66
C GLN A 285 -8.07 17.04 8.65
N TRP A 286 -7.29 16.82 9.70
CA TRP A 286 -5.89 17.25 9.75
C TRP A 286 -5.05 16.58 8.66
N GLY A 287 -5.23 15.26 8.45
CA GLY A 287 -4.57 14.53 7.37
C GLY A 287 -4.89 15.09 5.99
N LEU A 288 -6.16 15.47 5.74
CA LEU A 288 -6.57 16.12 4.48
C LEU A 288 -5.94 17.49 4.29
N LEU A 289 -5.86 18.31 5.35
CA LEU A 289 -5.19 19.61 5.29
C LEU A 289 -3.70 19.48 4.98
N VAL A 290 -3.02 18.48 5.57
CA VAL A 290 -1.61 18.19 5.25
C VAL A 290 -1.47 17.73 3.79
N LEU A 291 -2.40 16.91 3.27
CA LEU A 291 -2.36 16.49 1.86
C LEU A 291 -2.61 17.67 0.92
N ILE A 292 -3.54 18.57 1.21
CA ILE A 292 -3.74 19.81 0.44
C ILE A 292 -2.45 20.61 0.38
N LEU A 293 -1.77 20.77 1.51
CA LEU A 293 -0.50 21.50 1.57
C LEU A 293 0.59 20.78 0.77
N ALA A 294 0.68 19.44 0.88
CA ALA A 294 1.60 18.62 0.11
C ALA A 294 1.38 18.81 -1.39
N ASP A 295 0.14 18.71 -1.85
CA ASP A 295 -0.23 18.86 -3.25
C ASP A 295 0.08 20.27 -3.78
N ILE A 296 -0.21 21.32 -3.03
CA ILE A 296 0.12 22.70 -3.42
C ILE A 296 1.64 22.87 -3.54
N VAL A 297 2.41 22.38 -2.56
CA VAL A 297 3.88 22.45 -2.60
C VAL A 297 4.44 21.67 -3.79
N LEU A 298 3.91 20.47 -4.08
CA LEU A 298 4.32 19.65 -5.23
C LEU A 298 3.94 20.30 -6.57
N ALA A 299 2.78 20.92 -6.66
CA ALA A 299 2.35 21.65 -7.85
C ALA A 299 3.28 22.83 -8.16
N LEU A 300 3.68 23.58 -7.13
CA LEU A 300 4.51 24.78 -7.24
C LEU A 300 6.02 24.50 -7.20
N SER A 301 6.44 23.25 -6.94
CA SER A 301 7.86 22.93 -6.80
C SER A 301 8.62 23.17 -8.10
N GLY A 302 9.58 24.08 -8.07
CA GLY A 302 10.53 24.35 -9.16
C GLY A 302 11.96 23.91 -8.84
N HIS A 303 12.19 23.38 -7.65
CA HIS A 303 13.50 22.97 -7.17
C HIS A 303 13.42 21.70 -6.30
N TRP A 304 14.51 20.93 -6.29
CA TRP A 304 14.61 19.68 -5.52
C TRP A 304 14.24 19.82 -4.04
N SER A 305 14.67 20.88 -3.37
CA SER A 305 14.36 21.09 -1.95
C SER A 305 12.87 21.30 -1.69
N THR A 306 12.17 22.04 -2.55
CA THR A 306 10.72 22.23 -2.43
C THR A 306 9.96 20.95 -2.75
N LEU A 307 10.45 20.14 -3.69
CA LEU A 307 9.92 18.81 -3.94
C LEU A 307 10.01 17.94 -2.68
N LEU A 308 11.17 17.89 -2.03
CA LEU A 308 11.36 17.10 -0.80
C LEU A 308 10.43 17.54 0.33
N ILE A 309 10.13 18.83 0.46
CA ILE A 309 9.14 19.33 1.43
C ILE A 309 7.75 18.75 1.09
N GLY A 310 7.32 18.81 -0.16
CA GLY A 310 6.06 18.23 -0.61
C GLY A 310 5.97 16.73 -0.36
N VAL A 311 7.05 16.01 -0.65
CA VAL A 311 7.17 14.56 -0.41
C VAL A 311 7.13 14.25 1.10
N ALA A 312 7.78 15.03 1.93
CA ALA A 312 7.74 14.87 3.39
C ALA A 312 6.30 15.08 3.92
N LEU A 313 5.62 16.12 3.46
CA LEU A 313 4.21 16.37 3.80
C LEU A 313 3.30 15.20 3.34
N TRP A 314 3.56 14.63 2.16
CA TRP A 314 2.86 13.43 1.68
C TRP A 314 3.09 12.23 2.63
N GLY A 315 4.32 12.01 3.08
CA GLY A 315 4.66 10.99 4.07
C GLY A 315 3.97 11.21 5.43
N ILE A 316 3.91 12.45 5.92
CA ILE A 316 3.18 12.82 7.15
C ILE A 316 1.70 12.48 7.00
N HIS A 317 1.08 12.92 5.89
CA HIS A 317 -0.31 12.62 5.59
C HIS A 317 -0.60 11.12 5.61
N MET A 318 0.27 10.30 5.00
CA MET A 318 0.14 8.83 5.04
C MET A 318 0.19 8.31 6.48
N GLY A 319 1.13 8.78 7.29
CA GLY A 319 1.24 8.41 8.71
C GLY A 319 -0.01 8.74 9.53
N MET A 320 -0.69 9.85 9.19
CA MET A 320 -1.92 10.26 9.84
C MET A 320 -3.15 9.43 9.44
N THR A 321 -3.23 8.98 8.18
CA THR A 321 -4.50 8.52 7.60
C THR A 321 -4.56 7.02 7.27
N GLN A 322 -3.43 6.34 7.13
CA GLN A 322 -3.40 4.97 6.58
C GLN A 322 -4.17 3.94 7.42
N GLY A 323 -4.10 3.99 8.75
CA GLY A 323 -4.85 3.11 9.64
C GLY A 323 -6.26 3.59 9.96
N LEU A 324 -6.52 4.89 9.74
CA LEU A 324 -7.69 5.59 10.25
C LEU A 324 -8.99 5.15 9.56
N LEU A 325 -8.98 5.08 8.23
CA LEU A 325 -10.16 4.61 7.48
C LEU A 325 -10.52 3.17 7.81
N ALA A 326 -9.51 2.31 8.00
CA ALA A 326 -9.75 0.93 8.43
C ALA A 326 -10.38 0.87 9.83
N ALA A 327 -9.95 1.71 10.77
CA ALA A 327 -10.54 1.84 12.09
C ALA A 327 -12.00 2.33 12.01
N MET A 328 -12.28 3.33 11.18
CA MET A 328 -13.65 3.84 10.97
C MET A 328 -14.57 2.78 10.38
N VAL A 329 -14.11 2.00 9.39
CA VAL A 329 -14.87 0.86 8.84
C VAL A 329 -15.14 -0.19 9.93
N ALA A 330 -14.13 -0.56 10.71
CA ALA A 330 -14.27 -1.56 11.77
C ALA A 330 -15.26 -1.11 12.86
N HIS A 331 -15.35 0.19 13.14
CA HIS A 331 -16.21 0.77 14.16
C HIS A 331 -17.66 0.87 13.70
N THR A 332 -17.90 1.18 12.42
CA THR A 332 -19.26 1.36 11.86
C THR A 332 -19.90 0.06 11.40
N ALA A 333 -19.14 -1.01 11.26
CA ALA A 333 -19.62 -2.31 10.82
C ALA A 333 -19.91 -3.27 12.00
N PRO A 334 -21.06 -3.98 11.99
CA PRO A 334 -21.33 -5.05 12.95
C PRO A 334 -20.22 -6.10 12.94
N PRO A 335 -19.83 -6.69 14.09
CA PRO A 335 -18.73 -7.65 14.18
C PRO A 335 -18.85 -8.81 13.17
N GLU A 336 -20.07 -9.31 12.97
CA GLU A 336 -20.37 -10.44 12.07
C GLU A 336 -20.24 -10.08 10.60
N LEU A 337 -20.31 -8.78 10.26
CA LEU A 337 -20.26 -8.26 8.89
C LEU A 337 -18.96 -7.52 8.55
N ARG A 338 -17.99 -7.48 9.46
CA ARG A 338 -16.72 -6.78 9.23
C ARG A 338 -16.00 -7.24 7.95
N GLY A 339 -15.99 -8.54 7.67
CA GLY A 339 -15.42 -9.07 6.42
C GLY A 339 -16.08 -8.51 5.17
N THR A 340 -17.44 -8.45 5.17
CA THR A 340 -18.23 -7.83 4.09
C THR A 340 -17.95 -6.33 3.98
N ALA A 341 -17.89 -5.62 5.11
CA ALA A 341 -17.63 -4.19 5.14
C ALA A 341 -16.23 -3.85 4.60
N PHE A 342 -15.18 -4.51 5.08
CA PHE A 342 -13.84 -4.33 4.52
C PHE A 342 -13.77 -4.72 3.04
N GLY A 343 -14.49 -5.77 2.62
CA GLY A 343 -14.58 -6.19 1.24
C GLY A 343 -15.13 -5.09 0.34
N MET A 344 -16.28 -4.52 0.70
CA MET A 344 -16.91 -3.45 -0.06
C MET A 344 -16.06 -2.17 -0.04
N PHE A 345 -15.50 -1.80 1.12
CA PHE A 345 -14.60 -0.64 1.23
C PHE A 345 -13.38 -0.78 0.32
N ASN A 346 -12.71 -1.94 0.31
CA ASN A 346 -11.56 -2.19 -0.55
C ASN A 346 -11.93 -2.20 -2.04
N LEU A 347 -13.10 -2.73 -2.40
CA LEU A 347 -13.61 -2.69 -3.77
C LEU A 347 -13.80 -1.24 -4.24
N MET A 348 -14.50 -0.43 -3.45
CA MET A 348 -14.75 0.98 -3.78
C MET A 348 -13.46 1.80 -3.80
N SER A 349 -12.56 1.58 -2.84
CA SER A 349 -11.24 2.21 -2.83
C SER A 349 -10.38 1.80 -4.02
N GLY A 350 -10.42 0.53 -4.44
CA GLY A 350 -9.70 0.06 -5.62
C GLY A 350 -10.18 0.75 -6.90
N LEU A 351 -11.50 0.85 -7.09
CA LEU A 351 -12.09 1.57 -8.23
C LEU A 351 -11.74 3.07 -8.19
N ALA A 352 -11.81 3.69 -7.01
CA ALA A 352 -11.44 5.09 -6.84
C ALA A 352 -9.96 5.32 -7.18
N LEU A 353 -9.05 4.43 -6.74
CA LEU A 353 -7.62 4.54 -7.02
C LEU A 353 -7.27 4.36 -8.50
N LEU A 354 -7.99 3.46 -9.19
CA LEU A 354 -7.89 3.32 -10.64
C LEU A 354 -8.25 4.62 -11.34
N LEU A 355 -9.39 5.21 -10.98
CA LEU A 355 -9.85 6.49 -11.56
C LEU A 355 -8.89 7.63 -11.21
N ALA A 356 -8.40 7.67 -9.97
CA ALA A 356 -7.44 8.68 -9.50
C ALA A 356 -6.15 8.64 -10.32
N SER A 357 -5.53 7.47 -10.44
CA SER A 357 -4.22 7.35 -11.11
C SER A 357 -4.33 7.53 -12.61
N THR A 358 -5.40 7.01 -13.24
CA THR A 358 -5.65 7.24 -14.68
C THR A 358 -5.96 8.72 -14.95
N GLY A 359 -6.84 9.33 -14.14
CA GLY A 359 -7.18 10.75 -14.23
C GLY A 359 -5.97 11.66 -13.99
N ALA A 360 -5.10 11.31 -13.04
CA ALA A 360 -3.85 12.01 -12.78
C ALA A 360 -2.94 12.03 -14.04
N GLY A 361 -2.81 10.88 -14.71
CA GLY A 361 -2.07 10.80 -15.97
C GLY A 361 -2.65 11.67 -17.08
N VAL A 362 -3.98 11.66 -17.25
CA VAL A 362 -4.67 12.51 -18.24
C VAL A 362 -4.47 13.99 -17.92
N LEU A 363 -4.66 14.41 -16.67
CA LEU A 363 -4.46 15.80 -16.25
C LEU A 363 -3.01 16.25 -16.50
N TRP A 364 -2.06 15.40 -16.16
CA TRP A 364 -0.64 15.67 -16.33
C TRP A 364 -0.28 15.95 -17.82
N GLU A 365 -0.74 15.12 -18.75
CA GLU A 365 -0.42 15.26 -20.17
C GLU A 365 -1.20 16.38 -20.84
N THR A 366 -2.47 16.62 -20.45
CA THR A 366 -3.33 17.60 -21.14
C THR A 366 -3.18 19.01 -20.59
N PHE A 367 -3.02 19.16 -19.27
CA PHE A 367 -3.01 20.47 -18.58
C PHE A 367 -1.68 20.76 -17.87
N GLY A 368 -0.72 19.84 -17.98
CA GLY A 368 0.59 19.97 -17.37
C GLY A 368 0.63 19.42 -15.93
N VAL A 369 1.84 19.24 -15.45
CA VAL A 369 2.19 18.55 -14.19
C VAL A 369 1.45 19.05 -12.97
N ALA A 370 1.38 20.39 -12.80
CA ALA A 370 0.76 21.01 -11.63
C ALA A 370 -0.74 20.67 -11.50
N SER A 371 -1.43 20.45 -12.63
CA SER A 371 -2.86 20.17 -12.67
C SER A 371 -3.23 18.88 -11.88
N THR A 372 -2.39 17.88 -11.94
CA THR A 372 -2.58 16.62 -11.20
C THR A 372 -2.63 16.87 -9.70
N PHE A 373 -1.68 17.61 -9.16
CA PHE A 373 -1.62 17.95 -7.74
C PHE A 373 -2.73 18.93 -7.33
N TYR A 374 -3.05 19.94 -8.15
CA TYR A 374 -4.20 20.81 -7.87
C TYR A 374 -5.52 20.04 -7.84
N ALA A 375 -5.71 19.06 -8.72
CA ALA A 375 -6.89 18.20 -8.67
C ALA A 375 -6.96 17.40 -7.37
N GLY A 376 -5.84 16.85 -6.90
CA GLY A 376 -5.74 16.19 -5.59
C GLY A 376 -6.17 17.11 -4.45
N ALA A 377 -5.61 18.34 -4.41
CA ALA A 377 -5.97 19.35 -3.42
C ALA A 377 -7.46 19.71 -3.46
N ILE A 378 -8.04 19.90 -4.66
CA ILE A 378 -9.48 20.21 -4.83
C ILE A 378 -10.34 19.05 -4.31
N ILE A 379 -10.01 17.80 -4.63
CA ILE A 379 -10.75 16.63 -4.15
C ILE A 379 -10.65 16.52 -2.62
N CYS A 380 -9.51 16.86 -2.01
CA CYS A 380 -9.38 16.94 -0.56
C CYS A 380 -10.32 18.00 0.05
N VAL A 381 -10.44 19.16 -0.57
CA VAL A 381 -11.40 20.21 -0.13
C VAL A 381 -12.83 19.70 -0.24
N VAL A 382 -13.19 19.03 -1.35
CA VAL A 382 -14.52 18.40 -1.52
C VAL A 382 -14.77 17.37 -0.41
N THR A 383 -13.75 16.55 -0.09
CA THR A 383 -13.84 15.57 1.01
C THR A 383 -14.07 16.25 2.37
N LEU A 384 -13.36 17.35 2.66
CA LEU A 384 -13.56 18.13 3.90
C LEU A 384 -14.97 18.73 3.99
N ILE A 385 -15.51 19.25 2.88
CA ILE A 385 -16.88 19.74 2.81
C ILE A 385 -17.87 18.59 3.07
N GLY A 386 -17.67 17.43 2.40
CA GLY A 386 -18.49 16.23 2.60
C GLY A 386 -18.51 15.79 4.08
N MET A 387 -17.37 15.83 4.76
CA MET A 387 -17.29 15.52 6.19
C MET A 387 -18.07 16.49 7.08
N ARG A 388 -18.19 17.77 6.69
CA ARG A 388 -18.99 18.76 7.44
C ARG A 388 -20.48 18.59 7.22
N VAL A 389 -20.91 18.13 6.05
CA VAL A 389 -22.32 17.86 5.71
C VAL A 389 -22.80 16.55 6.32
N MET A 390 -21.88 15.68 6.75
CA MET A 390 -22.23 14.42 7.42
C MET A 390 -23.10 14.70 8.65
N PRO A 391 -24.28 14.03 8.78
CA PRO A 391 -25.14 14.19 9.93
C PRO A 391 -24.41 13.95 11.24
N SER A 392 -24.69 14.75 12.28
CA SER A 392 -24.02 14.67 13.59
C SER A 392 -24.15 13.27 14.23
N ALA A 393 -25.25 12.58 13.98
CA ALA A 393 -25.45 11.18 14.41
C ALA A 393 -24.45 10.18 13.85
N TYR A 394 -23.71 10.52 12.80
CA TYR A 394 -22.70 9.69 12.17
C TYR A 394 -21.26 10.21 12.38
N ARG A 395 -21.11 11.40 12.96
CA ARG A 395 -19.82 11.91 13.41
C ARG A 395 -19.42 11.14 14.66
N GLN A 396 -18.39 10.36 14.52
CA GLN A 396 -17.78 9.67 15.67
C GLN A 396 -16.91 10.69 16.39
N ASP A 397 -17.41 11.22 17.45
CA ASP A 397 -16.67 12.03 18.42
C ASP A 397 -15.89 11.16 19.39
#